data_56e4bbbcbc2d2ab3332721a1511efc79
#
_entry.id   56e4bbbcbc2d2ab3332721a1511efc79
#
_cell.length_a   1.000
_cell.length_b   1.000
_cell.length_c   1.000
_cell.angle_alpha   90.00
_cell.angle_beta   90.00
_cell.angle_gamma   90.00
#
_symmetry.space_group_name_H-M   'P 1'
#
loop_
_entity.id
_entity.type
_entity.pdbx_description
1 polymer ?
#
loop_
_entity_poly.entity_id
_entity_poly.type
_entity_poly.pdbx_seq_one_letter_code
_entity_poly.pdbx_strand_id
1 'polypeptide(L)'
;ATDNAVAFFPPRFGDTFTQWMENVHDWVISRQLWWGHQIPAWYNAEGEMYVGETAPEGEGWTQDADVLDTWFSSALWPFSTMGWPDEDAADFKRYFPTSTLVTGYDIIFFWVSRMIFQSLEFTEERPFENVLIHGLIRDEEGRKMSKSLGNGIDPMDVIEKYGADALRWFLSNGSAPGQDVRFSYEKMDAAWNFINKIWNISRYIIMNKETLTVSETYANIDKVAAKTAGN
;
A
#
# COMPACT_ATOMS: atom_id res chain seq x y z
N ALA A 1 -7.01 7.70 16.94
CA ALA A 1 -7.00 8.69 15.85
C ALA A 1 -6.88 10.11 16.40
N THR A 2 -7.60 10.43 17.49
CA THR A 2 -7.59 11.78 18.08
C THR A 2 -6.27 12.15 18.79
N ASP A 3 -5.46 11.17 19.15
CA ASP A 3 -4.13 11.31 19.78
C ASP A 3 -2.96 11.18 18.80
N ASN A 4 -3.24 11.07 17.49
CA ASN A 4 -2.26 10.84 16.43
C ASN A 4 -1.40 9.58 16.62
N ALA A 5 -1.89 8.58 17.33
CA ALA A 5 -1.19 7.30 17.47
C ALA A 5 -0.89 6.66 16.10
N VAL A 6 -1.75 6.89 15.10
CA VAL A 6 -1.51 6.57 13.68
C VAL A 6 -1.64 7.86 12.86
N ALA A 7 -0.56 8.29 12.22
CA ALA A 7 -0.52 9.50 11.41
C ALA A 7 -0.88 9.21 9.94
N PHE A 8 -1.77 9.99 9.34
CA PHE A 8 -2.16 9.88 7.94
C PHE A 8 -1.50 10.97 7.08
N PHE A 9 -0.99 10.57 5.93
CA PHE A 9 -0.40 11.46 4.93
C PHE A 9 -1.08 11.26 3.57
N PRO A 10 -1.77 12.30 3.01
CA PRO A 10 -2.03 13.63 3.59
C PRO A 10 -2.97 13.61 4.82
N PRO A 11 -2.87 14.60 5.73
CA PRO A 11 -3.64 14.62 6.99
C PRO A 11 -5.16 14.55 6.84
N ARG A 12 -5.72 15.09 5.72
CA ARG A 12 -7.16 15.04 5.45
C ARG A 12 -7.77 13.63 5.50
N PHE A 13 -6.98 12.60 5.23
CA PHE A 13 -7.45 11.22 5.31
C PHE A 13 -7.59 10.72 6.74
N GLY A 14 -6.88 11.32 7.69
CA GLY A 14 -7.08 11.08 9.11
C GLY A 14 -8.46 11.57 9.58
N ASP A 15 -8.89 12.75 9.14
CA ASP A 15 -10.23 13.27 9.42
C ASP A 15 -11.31 12.36 8.80
N THR A 16 -11.10 11.95 7.55
CA THR A 16 -12.00 11.00 6.86
C THR A 16 -12.09 9.65 7.59
N PHE A 17 -10.97 9.12 8.05
CA PHE A 17 -10.92 7.89 8.84
C PHE A 17 -11.65 8.04 10.17
N THR A 18 -11.41 9.13 10.92
CA THR A 18 -12.05 9.40 12.20
C THR A 18 -13.56 9.52 12.07
N GLN A 19 -14.04 10.30 11.09
CA GLN A 19 -15.47 10.45 10.81
C GLN A 19 -16.14 9.11 10.48
N TRP A 20 -15.45 8.23 9.75
CA TRP A 20 -15.98 6.91 9.44
C TRP A 20 -16.03 6.02 10.68
N MET A 21 -14.99 6.03 11.52
CA MET A 21 -14.93 5.23 12.75
C MET A 21 -16.01 5.65 13.77
N GLU A 22 -16.33 6.94 13.86
CA GLU A 22 -17.40 7.45 14.72
C GLU A 22 -18.79 6.96 14.31
N ASN A 23 -18.95 6.57 13.03
CA ASN A 23 -20.22 6.12 12.46
C ASN A 23 -20.17 4.66 11.96
N VAL A 24 -19.21 3.89 12.44
CA VAL A 24 -19.06 2.50 11.99
C VAL A 24 -20.24 1.64 12.42
N HIS A 25 -20.71 0.78 11.53
CA HIS A 25 -21.76 -0.18 11.78
C HIS A 25 -21.20 -1.60 11.90
N ASP A 26 -22.03 -2.50 12.42
CA ASP A 26 -21.72 -3.93 12.47
C ASP A 26 -21.29 -4.46 11.10
N TRP A 27 -20.28 -5.27 11.10
CA TRP A 27 -19.74 -5.89 9.91
C TRP A 27 -20.03 -7.39 9.90
N VAL A 28 -20.90 -7.83 8.99
CA VAL A 28 -21.11 -9.25 8.75
C VAL A 28 -19.88 -9.83 8.07
N ILE A 29 -19.23 -10.76 8.73
CA ILE A 29 -17.95 -11.35 8.27
C ILE A 29 -18.13 -12.63 7.45
N SER A 30 -19.32 -13.19 7.37
CA SER A 30 -19.63 -14.39 6.59
C SER A 30 -19.90 -14.09 5.12
N ARG A 31 -19.44 -14.98 4.22
CA ARG A 31 -19.67 -14.91 2.78
C ARG A 31 -20.05 -16.28 2.25
N GLN A 32 -21.03 -16.32 1.35
CA GLN A 32 -21.50 -17.52 0.66
C GLN A 32 -20.69 -17.71 -0.63
N LEU A 33 -19.41 -18.06 -0.46
CA LEU A 33 -18.47 -18.27 -1.55
C LEU A 33 -17.94 -19.71 -1.53
N TRP A 34 -17.57 -20.21 -2.70
CA TRP A 34 -16.97 -21.54 -2.85
C TRP A 34 -15.54 -21.61 -2.33
N TRP A 35 -14.77 -20.53 -2.51
CA TRP A 35 -13.40 -20.39 -2.06
C TRP A 35 -13.27 -19.43 -0.90
N GLY A 36 -12.48 -19.79 0.07
CA GLY A 36 -12.17 -18.95 1.21
C GLY A 36 -11.81 -19.77 2.45
N HIS A 37 -11.60 -19.09 3.56
CA HIS A 37 -11.41 -19.71 4.86
C HIS A 37 -12.76 -19.98 5.48
N GLN A 38 -13.16 -21.26 5.56
CA GLN A 38 -14.40 -21.65 6.22
C GLN A 38 -14.41 -21.18 7.65
N ILE A 39 -15.53 -20.62 8.09
CA ILE A 39 -15.68 -20.07 9.43
C ILE A 39 -15.50 -21.20 10.45
N PRO A 40 -14.58 -21.04 11.43
CA PRO A 40 -14.30 -22.05 12.44
C PRO A 40 -15.34 -22.02 13.58
N ALA A 41 -16.60 -22.05 13.20
CA ALA A 41 -17.74 -22.11 14.12
C ALA A 41 -18.55 -23.38 13.87
N TRP A 42 -18.98 -24.01 14.93
CA TRP A 42 -19.71 -25.28 14.91
C TRP A 42 -21.01 -25.10 15.65
N TYR A 43 -22.07 -25.67 15.11
CA TYR A 43 -23.43 -25.60 15.65
C TYR A 43 -23.98 -26.99 15.89
N ASN A 44 -24.68 -27.17 17.00
CA ASN A 44 -25.43 -28.41 17.26
C ASN A 44 -26.94 -28.23 17.04
N ALA A 45 -27.68 -29.30 17.22
CA ALA A 45 -29.13 -29.29 17.01
C ALA A 45 -29.88 -28.42 18.02
N GLU A 46 -29.33 -28.17 19.17
CA GLU A 46 -29.82 -27.32 20.26
C GLU A 46 -29.57 -25.83 20.00
N GLY A 47 -28.82 -25.48 18.96
CA GLY A 47 -28.46 -24.10 18.61
C GLY A 47 -27.26 -23.56 19.41
N GLU A 48 -26.52 -24.40 20.10
CA GLU A 48 -25.29 -24.01 20.74
C GLU A 48 -24.20 -23.79 19.68
N MET A 49 -23.35 -22.79 19.91
CA MET A 49 -22.23 -22.44 19.03
C MET A 49 -20.91 -22.69 19.75
N TYR A 50 -19.99 -23.34 19.07
CA TYR A 50 -18.60 -23.49 19.50
C TYR A 50 -17.65 -22.91 18.44
N VAL A 51 -16.64 -22.16 18.84
CA VAL A 51 -15.62 -21.60 17.96
C VAL A 51 -14.30 -22.34 18.21
N GLY A 52 -13.76 -22.94 17.16
CA GLY A 52 -12.50 -23.69 17.23
C GLY A 52 -12.13 -24.32 15.88
N GLU A 53 -10.86 -24.68 15.72
CA GLU A 53 -10.33 -25.28 14.49
C GLU A 53 -10.97 -26.64 14.15
N THR A 54 -11.34 -27.38 15.18
CA THR A 54 -11.96 -28.70 15.07
C THR A 54 -13.28 -28.73 15.82
N ALA A 55 -14.17 -29.63 15.41
CA ALA A 55 -15.41 -29.86 16.14
C ALA A 55 -15.13 -30.21 17.61
N PRO A 56 -15.94 -29.76 18.56
CA PRO A 56 -15.86 -30.22 19.94
C PRO A 56 -16.18 -31.73 20.04
N GLU A 57 -15.81 -32.34 21.17
CA GLU A 57 -16.14 -33.74 21.42
C GLU A 57 -17.65 -33.96 21.46
N GLY A 58 -18.11 -35.05 20.90
CA GLY A 58 -19.53 -35.42 20.81
C GLY A 58 -20.07 -35.45 19.38
N GLU A 59 -21.25 -36.02 19.23
CA GLU A 59 -21.94 -36.12 17.93
C GLU A 59 -22.85 -34.92 17.70
N GLY A 60 -23.17 -34.65 16.42
CA GLY A 60 -24.20 -33.66 16.05
C GLY A 60 -23.69 -32.24 15.80
N TRP A 61 -22.39 -32.01 15.82
CA TRP A 61 -21.81 -30.70 15.46
C TRP A 61 -21.61 -30.57 13.95
N THR A 62 -22.07 -29.47 13.40
CA THR A 62 -21.90 -29.12 11.98
C THR A 62 -21.18 -27.79 11.86
N GLN A 63 -20.11 -27.76 11.07
CA GLN A 63 -19.37 -26.51 10.82
C GLN A 63 -20.19 -25.55 9.97
N ASP A 64 -20.02 -24.25 10.24
CA ASP A 64 -20.60 -23.20 9.41
C ASP A 64 -20.19 -23.38 7.94
N ALA A 65 -21.16 -23.30 7.03
CA ALA A 65 -20.93 -23.51 5.61
C ALA A 65 -20.29 -22.29 4.92
N ASP A 66 -20.36 -21.12 5.53
CA ASP A 66 -19.86 -19.88 4.99
C ASP A 66 -18.35 -19.76 5.17
N VAL A 67 -17.76 -18.83 4.44
CA VAL A 67 -16.33 -18.48 4.55
C VAL A 67 -16.19 -17.06 5.09
N LEU A 68 -15.02 -16.75 5.65
CA LEU A 68 -14.70 -15.41 6.13
C LEU A 68 -14.58 -14.42 4.97
N ASP A 69 -15.03 -13.20 5.19
CA ASP A 69 -14.78 -12.05 4.32
C ASP A 69 -13.26 -11.91 4.08
N THR A 70 -12.87 -11.64 2.84
CA THR A 70 -11.48 -11.40 2.45
C THR A 70 -10.78 -10.38 3.33
N TRP A 71 -11.49 -9.33 3.73
CA TRP A 71 -10.92 -8.27 4.56
C TRP A 71 -10.69 -8.68 6.01
N PHE A 72 -11.28 -9.77 6.47
CA PHE A 72 -11.01 -10.29 7.81
C PHE A 72 -9.58 -10.82 7.91
N SER A 73 -9.20 -11.76 7.04
CA SER A 73 -7.84 -12.30 7.02
C SER A 73 -6.81 -11.27 6.53
N SER A 74 -7.18 -10.42 5.55
CA SER A 74 -6.31 -9.35 5.07
C SER A 74 -5.92 -8.34 6.17
N ALA A 75 -6.79 -8.14 7.15
CA ALA A 75 -6.52 -7.24 8.25
C ALA A 75 -5.53 -7.80 9.30
N LEU A 76 -5.30 -9.11 9.32
CA LEU A 76 -4.29 -9.74 10.17
C LEU A 76 -2.86 -9.54 9.64
N TRP A 77 -2.72 -9.09 8.40
CA TRP A 77 -1.44 -9.03 7.68
C TRP A 77 -0.29 -8.34 8.44
N PRO A 78 -0.48 -7.20 9.14
CA PRO A 78 0.62 -6.48 9.79
C PRO A 78 1.34 -7.28 10.88
N PHE A 79 0.70 -8.28 11.46
CA PHE A 79 1.25 -9.08 12.55
C PHE A 79 1.31 -10.57 12.23
N SER A 80 0.33 -11.13 11.51
CA SER A 80 0.32 -12.56 11.20
C SER A 80 1.50 -13.00 10.30
N THR A 81 1.95 -12.15 9.37
CA THR A 81 3.10 -12.44 8.50
C THR A 81 4.44 -12.40 9.23
N MET A 82 4.47 -11.91 10.45
CA MET A 82 5.68 -11.80 11.28
C MET A 82 5.77 -12.90 12.35
N GLY A 83 4.85 -13.86 12.30
CA GLY A 83 4.87 -15.03 13.17
C GLY A 83 3.82 -15.05 14.27
N TRP A 84 3.03 -13.98 14.44
CA TRP A 84 1.91 -14.01 15.37
C TRP A 84 0.95 -15.20 15.03
N PRO A 85 0.43 -15.96 15.99
CA PRO A 85 0.31 -15.65 17.44
C PRO A 85 1.51 -16.03 18.31
N ASP A 86 2.64 -16.45 17.75
CA ASP A 86 3.87 -16.62 18.53
C ASP A 86 4.48 -15.23 18.79
N GLU A 87 4.22 -14.71 20.00
CA GLU A 87 4.76 -13.42 20.44
C GLU A 87 6.29 -13.43 20.61
N ASP A 88 6.91 -14.61 20.67
CA ASP A 88 8.36 -14.79 20.74
C ASP A 88 9.02 -14.84 19.36
N ALA A 89 8.25 -14.85 18.27
CA ALA A 89 8.78 -14.84 16.92
C ALA A 89 9.73 -13.65 16.70
N ALA A 90 10.90 -13.94 16.11
CA ALA A 90 11.98 -12.94 15.97
C ALA A 90 11.56 -11.72 15.11
N ASP A 91 10.81 -11.99 14.03
CA ASP A 91 10.34 -10.93 13.13
C ASP A 91 9.23 -10.10 13.79
N PHE A 92 8.32 -10.73 14.55
CA PHE A 92 7.30 -10.03 15.30
C PHE A 92 7.91 -9.06 16.30
N LYS A 93 8.83 -9.52 17.14
CA LYS A 93 9.53 -8.66 18.12
C LYS A 93 10.33 -7.52 17.50
N ARG A 94 10.84 -7.72 16.27
CA ARG A 94 11.71 -6.75 15.62
C ARG A 94 10.96 -5.71 14.80
N TYR A 95 9.90 -6.11 14.10
CA TYR A 95 9.29 -5.30 13.05
C TYR A 95 7.86 -4.87 13.35
N PHE A 96 7.22 -5.45 14.37
CA PHE A 96 5.90 -5.02 14.79
C PHE A 96 5.99 -4.12 16.04
N PRO A 97 5.26 -2.97 16.09
CA PRO A 97 4.51 -2.32 15.01
C PRO A 97 5.40 -1.84 13.87
N THR A 98 4.88 -1.82 12.63
CA THR A 98 5.63 -1.33 11.46
C THR A 98 5.69 0.19 11.39
N SER A 99 6.67 0.74 10.65
CA SER A 99 6.84 2.19 10.55
C SER A 99 5.81 2.84 9.64
N THR A 100 5.54 2.23 8.48
CA THR A 100 4.71 2.88 7.45
C THR A 100 3.94 1.86 6.62
N LEU A 101 2.64 2.09 6.51
CA LEU A 101 1.77 1.45 5.52
C LEU A 101 1.59 2.38 4.32
N VAL A 102 1.70 1.85 3.10
CA VAL A 102 1.41 2.58 1.85
C VAL A 102 0.22 1.92 1.16
N THR A 103 -0.84 2.69 0.88
CA THR A 103 -2.06 2.17 0.26
C THR A 103 -2.85 3.25 -0.49
N GLY A 104 -3.79 2.81 -1.34
CA GLY A 104 -4.74 3.70 -1.99
C GLY A 104 -5.84 4.19 -1.03
N TYR A 105 -6.39 5.36 -1.31
CA TYR A 105 -7.48 5.92 -0.49
C TYR A 105 -8.76 5.10 -0.54
N ASP A 106 -8.97 4.30 -1.57
CA ASP A 106 -10.20 3.55 -1.81
C ASP A 106 -10.39 2.35 -0.86
N ILE A 107 -9.34 1.95 -0.15
CA ILE A 107 -9.40 0.85 0.81
C ILE A 107 -9.09 1.27 2.27
N ILE A 108 -9.16 2.55 2.57
CA ILE A 108 -8.99 3.03 3.95
C ILE A 108 -9.99 2.32 4.89
N PHE A 109 -11.25 2.24 4.51
CA PHE A 109 -12.30 1.65 5.33
C PHE A 109 -12.31 0.11 5.29
N PHE A 110 -11.88 -0.46 4.16
CA PHE A 110 -11.88 -1.91 4.00
C PHE A 110 -10.65 -2.56 4.61
N TRP A 111 -9.51 -1.93 4.54
CA TRP A 111 -8.25 -2.52 4.96
C TRP A 111 -7.58 -1.79 6.12
N VAL A 112 -7.33 -0.49 5.99
CA VAL A 112 -6.60 0.27 7.01
C VAL A 112 -7.33 0.24 8.35
N SER A 113 -8.64 0.55 8.36
CA SER A 113 -9.43 0.55 9.58
C SER A 113 -9.46 -0.83 10.24
N ARG A 114 -9.64 -1.89 9.43
CA ARG A 114 -9.67 -3.26 9.92
C ARG A 114 -8.34 -3.73 10.47
N MET A 115 -7.23 -3.38 9.85
CA MET A 115 -5.90 -3.63 10.43
C MET A 115 -5.73 -2.95 11.78
N ILE A 116 -6.17 -1.70 11.91
CA ILE A 116 -6.03 -0.94 13.15
C ILE A 116 -6.84 -1.59 14.27
N PHE A 117 -8.15 -1.83 14.08
CA PHE A 117 -8.95 -2.35 15.18
C PHE A 117 -8.66 -3.83 15.49
N GLN A 118 -8.33 -4.67 14.49
CA GLN A 118 -7.92 -6.06 14.77
C GLN A 118 -6.55 -6.13 15.45
N SER A 119 -5.62 -5.27 15.08
CA SER A 119 -4.33 -5.21 15.77
C SER A 119 -4.51 -4.81 17.24
N LEU A 120 -5.31 -3.79 17.51
CA LEU A 120 -5.62 -3.37 18.88
C LEU A 120 -6.31 -4.48 19.68
N GLU A 121 -7.22 -5.24 19.07
CA GLU A 121 -7.92 -6.34 19.72
C GLU A 121 -7.00 -7.52 20.04
N PHE A 122 -6.13 -7.90 19.09
CA PHE A 122 -5.34 -9.13 19.21
C PHE A 122 -3.95 -8.93 19.82
N THR A 123 -3.39 -7.72 19.73
CA THR A 123 -2.01 -7.45 20.18
C THR A 123 -1.91 -6.27 21.15
N GLU A 124 -3.03 -5.58 21.44
CA GLU A 124 -3.09 -4.34 22.25
C GLU A 124 -2.22 -3.19 21.70
N GLU A 125 -1.67 -3.36 20.48
CA GLU A 125 -0.76 -2.41 19.84
C GLU A 125 -1.29 -1.93 18.50
N ARG A 126 -0.93 -0.69 18.10
CA ARG A 126 -1.19 -0.18 16.75
C ARG A 126 -0.39 -0.97 15.72
N PRO A 127 -0.92 -1.22 14.51
CA PRO A 127 -0.20 -2.03 13.51
C PRO A 127 0.95 -1.28 12.84
N PHE A 128 0.88 0.06 12.76
CA PHE A 128 1.86 0.94 12.10
C PHE A 128 1.77 2.36 12.64
N GLU A 129 2.85 3.12 12.47
CA GLU A 129 2.91 4.53 12.89
C GLU A 129 2.29 5.48 11.87
N ASN A 130 2.56 5.24 10.58
CA ASN A 130 2.22 6.14 9.49
C ASN A 130 1.43 5.41 8.41
N VAL A 131 0.46 6.11 7.82
CA VAL A 131 -0.28 5.66 6.64
C VAL A 131 -0.06 6.67 5.52
N LEU A 132 0.69 6.29 4.50
CA LEU A 132 0.89 7.08 3.29
C LEU A 132 -0.18 6.69 2.26
N ILE A 133 -1.06 7.62 1.96
CA ILE A 133 -2.15 7.41 1.02
C ILE A 133 -1.76 7.93 -0.36
N HIS A 134 -1.78 7.06 -1.35
CA HIS A 134 -1.61 7.43 -2.75
C HIS A 134 -2.96 7.48 -3.49
N GLY A 135 -2.98 8.18 -4.62
CA GLY A 135 -4.11 8.18 -5.54
C GLY A 135 -4.13 6.94 -6.45
N LEU A 136 -5.15 6.82 -7.27
CA LEU A 136 -5.30 5.75 -8.24
C LEU A 136 -4.80 6.18 -9.62
N ILE A 137 -4.31 5.22 -10.39
CA ILE A 137 -4.07 5.42 -11.81
C ILE A 137 -5.40 5.21 -12.55
N ARG A 138 -5.80 6.21 -13.32
CA ARG A 138 -7.01 6.21 -14.13
C ARG A 138 -6.68 6.10 -15.61
N ASP A 139 -7.62 5.66 -16.40
CA ASP A 139 -7.47 5.65 -17.85
C ASP A 139 -7.39 7.08 -18.46
N GLU A 140 -7.22 7.18 -19.76
CA GLU A 140 -7.09 8.47 -20.46
C GLU A 140 -8.34 9.36 -20.31
N GLU A 141 -9.51 8.76 -20.16
CA GLU A 141 -10.79 9.46 -19.91
C GLU A 141 -10.98 9.81 -18.42
N GLY A 142 -10.09 9.36 -17.55
CA GLY A 142 -10.16 9.61 -16.10
C GLY A 142 -11.07 8.64 -15.34
N ARG A 143 -11.48 7.51 -15.96
CA ARG A 143 -12.28 6.49 -15.30
C ARG A 143 -11.39 5.56 -14.46
N LYS A 144 -11.94 5.01 -13.38
CA LYS A 144 -11.26 3.98 -12.61
C LYS A 144 -11.06 2.74 -13.48
N MET A 145 -9.83 2.22 -13.51
CA MET A 145 -9.53 0.99 -14.22
C MET A 145 -10.19 -0.21 -13.54
N SER A 146 -10.85 -1.07 -14.30
CA SER A 146 -11.47 -2.29 -13.80
C SER A 146 -11.44 -3.41 -14.84
N LYS A 147 -11.44 -4.65 -14.35
CA LYS A 147 -11.49 -5.84 -15.23
C LYS A 147 -12.77 -5.87 -16.07
N SER A 148 -13.89 -5.42 -15.50
CA SER A 148 -15.20 -5.40 -16.18
C SER A 148 -15.26 -4.39 -17.32
N LEU A 149 -14.54 -3.27 -17.23
CA LEU A 149 -14.47 -2.27 -18.30
C LEU A 149 -13.39 -2.58 -19.33
N GLY A 150 -12.47 -3.51 -19.04
CA GLY A 150 -11.37 -3.85 -19.94
C GLY A 150 -10.42 -2.67 -20.24
N ASN A 151 -10.44 -1.63 -19.40
CA ASN A 151 -9.64 -0.42 -19.55
C ASN A 151 -8.34 -0.44 -18.69
N GLY A 152 -7.98 -1.61 -18.19
CA GLY A 152 -6.72 -1.81 -17.48
C GLY A 152 -5.53 -1.72 -18.42
N ILE A 153 -4.45 -1.07 -17.99
CA ILE A 153 -3.18 -0.99 -18.72
C ILE A 153 -2.22 -1.94 -18.04
N ASP A 154 -1.67 -2.89 -18.80
CA ASP A 154 -0.65 -3.80 -18.28
C ASP A 154 0.68 -3.03 -18.15
N PRO A 155 1.25 -2.95 -16.94
CA PRO A 155 2.55 -2.32 -16.75
C PRO A 155 3.66 -2.95 -17.57
N MET A 156 3.56 -4.26 -17.87
CA MET A 156 4.58 -4.96 -18.66
C MET A 156 4.59 -4.50 -20.11
N ASP A 157 3.43 -4.26 -20.72
CA ASP A 157 3.33 -3.71 -22.09
C ASP A 157 3.95 -2.30 -22.16
N VAL A 158 3.74 -1.51 -21.11
CA VAL A 158 4.34 -0.17 -21.00
C VAL A 158 5.85 -0.25 -20.83
N ILE A 159 6.34 -1.17 -20.01
CA ILE A 159 7.77 -1.40 -19.77
C ILE A 159 8.45 -1.89 -21.04
N GLU A 160 7.83 -2.79 -21.79
CA GLU A 160 8.37 -3.29 -23.05
C GLU A 160 8.56 -2.16 -24.08
N LYS A 161 7.60 -1.24 -24.14
CA LYS A 161 7.62 -0.13 -25.10
C LYS A 161 8.53 1.03 -24.67
N TYR A 162 8.52 1.42 -23.41
CA TYR A 162 9.15 2.66 -22.92
C TYR A 162 10.31 2.43 -21.95
N GLY A 163 10.47 1.22 -21.44
CA GLY A 163 11.42 0.90 -20.37
C GLY A 163 10.87 1.18 -18.98
N ALA A 164 11.39 0.44 -18.00
CA ALA A 164 10.95 0.54 -16.61
C ALA A 164 11.19 1.94 -15.99
N ASP A 165 12.28 2.59 -16.34
CA ASP A 165 12.63 3.89 -15.76
C ASP A 165 11.68 5.00 -16.22
N ALA A 166 11.21 4.95 -17.46
CA ALA A 166 10.21 5.90 -17.94
C ALA A 166 8.86 5.75 -17.21
N LEU A 167 8.41 4.52 -16.98
CA LEU A 167 7.21 4.24 -16.19
C LEU A 167 7.36 4.70 -14.74
N ARG A 168 8.49 4.37 -14.09
CA ARG A 168 8.79 4.81 -12.73
C ARG A 168 8.83 6.33 -12.60
N TRP A 169 9.46 6.98 -13.57
CA TRP A 169 9.49 8.45 -13.63
C TRP A 169 8.09 9.06 -13.75
N PHE A 170 7.28 8.54 -14.67
CA PHE A 170 5.90 8.97 -14.84
C PHE A 170 5.09 8.85 -13.55
N LEU A 171 5.17 7.69 -12.87
CA LEU A 171 4.44 7.43 -11.63
C LEU A 171 4.92 8.33 -10.48
N SER A 172 6.21 8.66 -10.43
CA SER A 172 6.78 9.46 -9.34
C SER A 172 6.63 10.96 -9.56
N ASN A 173 6.72 11.43 -10.80
CA ASN A 173 6.72 12.87 -11.13
C ASN A 173 5.31 13.43 -11.35
N GLY A 174 4.34 12.57 -11.65
CA GLY A 174 3.00 12.98 -12.07
C GLY A 174 1.97 13.08 -10.96
N SER A 175 2.29 12.72 -9.70
CA SER A 175 1.29 12.60 -8.64
C SER A 175 1.65 13.40 -7.39
N ALA A 176 0.67 14.14 -6.86
CA ALA A 176 0.71 14.57 -5.48
C ALA A 176 0.10 13.48 -4.57
N PRO A 177 0.55 13.33 -3.31
CA PRO A 177 0.02 12.33 -2.40
C PRO A 177 -1.52 12.40 -2.27
N GLY A 178 -2.17 11.26 -2.44
CA GLY A 178 -3.63 11.14 -2.36
C GLY A 178 -4.41 11.70 -3.54
N GLN A 179 -3.75 12.03 -4.65
CA GLN A 179 -4.41 12.48 -5.89
C GLN A 179 -4.25 11.44 -7.00
N ASP A 180 -5.35 11.27 -7.76
CA ASP A 180 -5.37 10.38 -8.92
C ASP A 180 -4.51 10.91 -10.06
N VAL A 181 -3.92 10.00 -10.82
CA VAL A 181 -3.14 10.31 -12.01
C VAL A 181 -3.82 9.70 -13.22
N ARG A 182 -4.07 10.51 -14.26
CA ARG A 182 -4.49 9.98 -15.55
C ARG A 182 -3.27 9.46 -16.30
N PHE A 183 -3.35 8.20 -16.68
CA PHE A 183 -2.40 7.63 -17.62
C PHE A 183 -2.63 8.24 -19.01
N SER A 184 -1.57 8.57 -19.72
CA SER A 184 -1.63 8.85 -21.17
C SER A 184 -0.30 8.49 -21.82
N TYR A 185 -0.37 8.01 -23.05
CA TYR A 185 0.82 7.69 -23.82
C TYR A 185 1.66 8.93 -24.14
N GLU A 186 1.04 10.10 -24.30
CA GLU A 186 1.74 11.38 -24.47
C GLU A 186 2.66 11.70 -23.26
N LYS A 187 2.16 11.48 -22.05
CA LYS A 187 2.96 11.65 -20.83
C LYS A 187 4.06 10.60 -20.72
N MET A 188 3.83 9.39 -21.21
CA MET A 188 4.84 8.35 -21.30
C MET A 188 5.95 8.70 -22.30
N ASP A 189 5.60 9.25 -23.46
CA ASP A 189 6.56 9.77 -24.44
C ASP A 189 7.43 10.88 -23.81
N ALA A 190 6.83 11.79 -23.08
CA ALA A 190 7.55 12.86 -22.37
C ALA A 190 8.52 12.28 -21.30
N ALA A 191 8.07 11.28 -20.54
CA ALA A 191 8.89 10.60 -19.54
C ALA A 191 10.08 9.87 -20.20
N TRP A 192 9.83 9.14 -21.27
CA TRP A 192 10.87 8.45 -22.05
C TRP A 192 11.91 9.41 -22.62
N ASN A 193 11.44 10.52 -23.21
CA ASN A 193 12.34 11.56 -23.73
C ASN A 193 13.24 12.15 -22.64
N PHE A 194 12.69 12.36 -21.44
CA PHE A 194 13.45 12.87 -20.30
C PHE A 194 14.52 11.87 -19.83
N ILE A 195 14.18 10.61 -19.67
CA ILE A 195 15.13 9.54 -19.31
C ILE A 195 16.22 9.39 -20.37
N ASN A 196 15.84 9.39 -21.65
CA ASN A 196 16.79 9.32 -22.75
C ASN A 196 17.74 10.52 -22.79
N LYS A 197 17.26 11.71 -22.45
CA LYS A 197 18.08 12.91 -22.30
C LYS A 197 19.12 12.73 -21.18
N ILE A 198 18.73 12.24 -20.01
CA ILE A 198 19.65 11.96 -18.91
C ILE A 198 20.73 10.95 -19.35
N TRP A 199 20.31 9.87 -19.99
CA TRP A 199 21.23 8.87 -20.52
C TRP A 199 22.27 9.46 -21.46
N ASN A 200 21.84 10.24 -22.47
CA ASN A 200 22.74 10.85 -23.43
C ASN A 200 23.69 11.88 -22.81
N ILE A 201 23.23 12.68 -21.85
CA ILE A 201 24.07 13.62 -21.10
C ILE A 201 25.14 12.84 -20.33
N SER A 202 24.74 11.80 -19.58
CA SER A 202 25.66 10.99 -18.81
C SER A 202 26.70 10.30 -19.72
N ARG A 203 26.26 9.74 -20.84
CA ARG A 203 27.14 9.15 -21.83
C ARG A 203 28.13 10.16 -22.39
N TYR A 204 27.68 11.36 -22.74
CA TYR A 204 28.56 12.43 -23.23
C TYR A 204 29.62 12.81 -22.19
N ILE A 205 29.24 12.99 -20.94
CA ILE A 205 30.17 13.29 -19.84
C ILE A 205 31.21 12.17 -19.68
N ILE A 206 30.77 10.91 -19.65
CA ILE A 206 31.67 9.76 -19.49
C ILE A 206 32.66 9.68 -20.66
N MET A 207 32.24 9.91 -21.88
CA MET A 207 33.10 9.85 -23.06
C MET A 207 34.12 10.96 -23.08
N ASN A 208 33.86 12.10 -22.46
CA ASN A 208 34.73 13.28 -22.46
C ASN A 208 35.44 13.52 -21.11
N LYS A 209 35.27 12.62 -20.13
CA LYS A 209 35.83 12.82 -18.78
C LYS A 209 37.35 13.00 -18.75
N GLU A 210 38.09 12.39 -19.71
CA GLU A 210 39.55 12.48 -19.79
C GLU A 210 40.03 13.84 -20.31
N THR A 211 39.16 14.58 -20.99
CA THR A 211 39.45 15.93 -21.48
C THR A 211 39.11 17.03 -20.49
N LEU A 212 38.39 16.67 -19.40
CA LEU A 212 38.07 17.60 -18.33
C LEU A 212 39.24 17.65 -17.34
N THR A 213 40.00 18.73 -17.38
CA THR A 213 41.01 19.02 -16.35
C THR A 213 40.29 19.32 -15.03
N VAL A 214 40.46 18.40 -14.08
CA VAL A 214 39.78 18.37 -12.77
C VAL A 214 39.98 19.67 -11.94
N SER A 215 41.04 20.42 -12.20
CA SER A 215 41.41 21.61 -11.42
C SER A 215 40.49 22.83 -11.57
N GLU A 216 39.88 23.04 -12.74
CA GLU A 216 39.04 24.21 -12.97
C GLU A 216 37.57 23.98 -12.52
N THR A 217 37.09 22.73 -12.58
CA THR A 217 35.74 22.39 -12.24
C THR A 217 35.47 22.44 -10.73
N TYR A 218 36.39 21.96 -9.90
CA TYR A 218 36.24 22.02 -8.44
C TYR A 218 36.39 23.45 -7.89
N ALA A 219 37.27 24.28 -8.44
CA ALA A 219 37.40 25.68 -8.04
C ALA A 219 36.13 26.51 -8.33
N ASN A 220 35.34 26.12 -9.31
CA ASN A 220 34.06 26.77 -9.62
C ASN A 220 32.88 26.25 -8.79
N ILE A 221 32.85 24.96 -8.41
CA ILE A 221 31.82 24.39 -7.53
C ILE A 221 31.94 24.99 -6.11
N ASP A 222 33.15 25.10 -5.57
CA ASP A 222 33.38 25.74 -4.27
C ASP A 222 32.99 27.22 -4.26
N LYS A 223 33.21 27.95 -5.35
CA LYS A 223 32.76 29.35 -5.48
C LYS A 223 31.24 29.48 -5.58
N VAL A 224 30.54 28.55 -6.21
CA VAL A 224 29.07 28.52 -6.30
C VAL A 224 28.48 28.11 -4.96
N ALA A 225 29.06 27.12 -4.28
CA ALA A 225 28.61 26.69 -2.95
C ALA A 225 28.79 27.78 -1.90
N ALA A 226 29.90 28.52 -1.92
CA ALA A 226 30.19 29.66 -1.04
C ALA A 226 29.19 30.83 -1.28
N LYS A 227 28.72 31.01 -2.51
CA LYS A 227 27.77 32.06 -2.87
C LYS A 227 26.33 31.75 -2.46
N THR A 228 25.96 30.45 -2.39
CA THR A 228 24.63 29.97 -1.94
C THR A 228 24.53 29.85 -0.41
N ALA A 229 25.63 29.74 0.30
CA ALA A 229 25.69 29.68 1.77
C ALA A 229 25.73 31.08 2.44
N GLY A 230 25.82 32.16 1.66
CA GLY A 230 25.92 33.55 2.15
C GLY A 230 24.69 34.42 1.89
N ASN A 231 23.56 33.84 1.48
CA ASN A 231 22.25 34.43 1.42
C ASN A 231 21.31 33.56 2.28
#